data_70e986d3d7043f924c43c9225132c35e
#
_entry.id   70e986d3d7043f924c43c9225132c35e
#
_cell.length_a   1.000
_cell.length_b   1.000
_cell.length_c   1.000
_cell.angle_alpha   90.00
_cell.angle_beta   90.00
_cell.angle_gamma   90.00
#
_symmetry.space_group_name_H-M   'P 1'
#
loop_
_entity.id
_entity.type
_entity.pdbx_description
1 polymer ?
#
loop_
_entity_poly.entity_id
_entity_poly.type
_entity_poly.pdbx_seq_one_letter_code
_entity_poly.pdbx_strand_id
1 'polypeptide(L)'
;MPHALEDDWDVDESVDEVNEERAEVWAALDRGLGSDIMGADDTAGPHARNLHGHADVLQAAQGKGSAVHGISRKAMTSSDGATADDMPGETRRLYSIGVGGNPSYDAPRVRYSFSSYTRPGELHDIDPATGEDRLLKRATVLGDFDPRDYMERRVWITARDGERIPVSLVWRRDVPTCDSAMFITSYGAYEISSDPGFAVSRISMLDRGVLYAVPHIRGGGEMGRAWYEQGHLMNKKHSFEDFVDATRALQRAGLASPSRTVANGGSAGGLLMGAVANMAPECYAGIEADVPFVDALTSILDPSLPLTVTEWDEWGDPLHNADVYRYMKGYTPYENAPESTDDARVAVFPRIFITTSMNDTRVLYVEPMKWLARLQRAGVDAVAKIEVEAGHGGTSGRYKQWEEVSYENAWCLSVMGITS
;
A
#
# COMPACT_ATOMS: atom_id res chain seq x y z
N MET A 1 -31.35 39.10 7.29
CA MET A 1 -31.36 38.53 5.93
C MET A 1 -29.94 38.29 5.52
N PRO A 2 -29.44 37.06 5.46
CA PRO A 2 -28.15 36.75 4.84
C PRO A 2 -28.37 36.37 3.37
N HIS A 3 -27.56 36.96 2.51
CA HIS A 3 -27.52 36.70 1.07
C HIS A 3 -27.05 35.26 0.83
N ALA A 4 -27.80 34.51 0.05
CA ALA A 4 -27.37 33.30 -0.59
C ALA A 4 -26.25 33.64 -1.60
N LEU A 5 -25.11 33.03 -1.48
CA LEU A 5 -24.10 32.96 -2.52
C LEU A 5 -24.50 31.76 -3.39
N GLU A 6 -25.04 32.05 -4.57
CA GLU A 6 -25.15 31.12 -5.67
C GLU A 6 -23.74 30.94 -6.24
N ASP A 7 -23.14 29.77 -6.01
CA ASP A 7 -21.89 29.37 -6.65
C ASP A 7 -22.22 28.93 -8.09
N ASP A 8 -22.06 29.82 -9.03
CA ASP A 8 -21.93 29.49 -10.45
C ASP A 8 -20.59 28.81 -10.67
N TRP A 9 -20.63 27.51 -10.88
CA TRP A 9 -19.46 26.72 -11.31
C TRP A 9 -19.43 26.73 -12.83
N ASP A 10 -18.68 27.66 -13.41
CA ASP A 10 -18.22 27.56 -14.79
C ASP A 10 -17.30 26.32 -14.87
N VAL A 11 -17.80 25.27 -15.52
CA VAL A 11 -17.00 24.06 -15.84
C VAL A 11 -16.04 24.49 -16.95
N ASP A 12 -14.75 24.49 -16.62
CA ASP A 12 -13.68 24.79 -17.57
C ASP A 12 -13.59 23.62 -18.60
N GLU A 13 -13.79 23.96 -19.89
CA GLU A 13 -13.76 23.01 -21.02
C GLU A 13 -12.45 22.19 -21.07
N SER A 14 -11.34 22.69 -20.51
CA SER A 14 -10.08 21.95 -20.37
C SER A 14 -10.17 20.75 -19.41
N VAL A 15 -11.11 20.77 -18.49
CA VAL A 15 -11.38 19.68 -17.54
C VAL A 15 -12.11 18.53 -18.24
N ASP A 16 -12.92 18.82 -19.24
CA ASP A 16 -13.70 17.81 -19.97
C ASP A 16 -12.81 16.99 -20.93
N GLU A 17 -11.84 17.60 -21.62
CA GLU A 17 -10.86 16.87 -22.44
C GLU A 17 -10.00 15.93 -21.58
N VAL A 18 -9.54 16.38 -20.41
CA VAL A 18 -8.78 15.55 -19.46
C VAL A 18 -9.65 14.41 -18.89
N ASN A 19 -10.95 14.63 -18.74
CA ASN A 19 -11.88 13.60 -18.29
C ASN A 19 -12.19 12.56 -19.38
N GLU A 20 -12.22 12.95 -20.66
CA GLU A 20 -12.37 12.00 -21.79
C GLU A 20 -11.14 11.11 -21.96
N GLU A 21 -9.92 11.65 -21.92
CA GLU A 21 -8.69 10.87 -21.92
C GLU A 21 -8.63 9.89 -20.74
N ARG A 22 -9.04 10.35 -19.56
CA ARG A 22 -9.16 9.49 -18.36
C ARG A 22 -10.20 8.39 -18.55
N ALA A 23 -11.33 8.70 -19.14
CA ALA A 23 -12.38 7.72 -19.41
C ALA A 23 -11.88 6.61 -20.34
N GLU A 24 -11.08 6.95 -21.36
CA GLU A 24 -10.47 5.97 -22.27
C GLU A 24 -9.44 5.09 -21.56
N VAL A 25 -8.58 5.66 -20.71
CA VAL A 25 -7.59 4.91 -19.91
C VAL A 25 -8.29 3.97 -18.92
N TRP A 26 -9.33 4.46 -18.24
CA TRP A 26 -10.14 3.64 -17.33
C TRP A 26 -10.91 2.55 -18.06
N ALA A 27 -11.47 2.87 -19.23
CA ALA A 27 -12.11 1.87 -20.09
C ALA A 27 -11.13 0.86 -20.67
N ALA A 28 -9.87 1.25 -20.91
CA ALA A 28 -8.80 0.33 -21.29
C ALA A 28 -8.41 -0.60 -20.13
N LEU A 29 -8.37 -0.06 -18.90
CA LEU A 29 -8.14 -0.84 -17.68
C LEU A 29 -9.25 -1.87 -17.48
N ASP A 30 -10.50 -1.44 -17.59
CA ASP A 30 -11.68 -2.31 -17.47
C ASP A 30 -11.70 -3.37 -18.59
N ARG A 31 -11.29 -3.03 -19.82
CA ARG A 31 -11.14 -4.00 -20.94
C ARG A 31 -9.96 -4.95 -20.75
N GLY A 32 -8.83 -4.44 -20.25
CA GLY A 32 -7.64 -5.25 -19.96
C GLY A 32 -7.79 -6.15 -18.74
N LEU A 33 -8.72 -5.84 -17.86
CA LEU A 33 -9.02 -6.60 -16.63
C LEU A 33 -10.15 -7.63 -16.84
N GLY A 34 -10.74 -7.72 -18.01
CA GLY A 34 -11.70 -8.75 -18.31
C GLY A 34 -12.91 -8.31 -19.09
N SER A 35 -12.84 -8.39 -20.41
CA SER A 35 -14.03 -8.61 -21.24
C SER A 35 -14.75 -9.93 -20.89
N ASP A 36 -14.14 -10.79 -20.08
CA ASP A 36 -14.67 -12.07 -19.65
C ASP A 36 -15.43 -12.03 -18.30
N ILE A 37 -15.50 -10.87 -17.62
CA ILE A 37 -16.06 -10.77 -16.25
C ILE A 37 -17.47 -10.17 -16.21
N MET A 38 -17.98 -9.60 -17.29
CA MET A 38 -19.35 -9.03 -17.35
C MET A 38 -20.45 -10.08 -17.62
N GLY A 39 -20.15 -11.36 -17.56
CA GLY A 39 -21.06 -12.45 -17.87
C GLY A 39 -21.32 -13.47 -16.77
N ALA A 40 -20.93 -13.25 -15.54
CA ALA A 40 -21.15 -14.18 -14.45
C ALA A 40 -21.90 -13.52 -13.29
N ASP A 41 -23.20 -13.78 -13.29
CA ASP A 41 -24.14 -13.94 -12.18
C ASP A 41 -23.70 -13.43 -10.79
N ASP A 42 -24.57 -12.65 -10.16
CA ASP A 42 -24.58 -12.11 -8.78
C ASP A 42 -24.53 -13.16 -7.66
N THR A 43 -24.00 -14.33 -7.94
CA THR A 43 -23.80 -15.43 -6.98
C THR A 43 -22.37 -15.55 -6.45
N ALA A 44 -21.69 -14.41 -6.26
CA ALA A 44 -20.43 -14.40 -5.52
C ALA A 44 -20.70 -14.82 -4.07
N GLY A 45 -20.10 -15.94 -3.67
CA GLY A 45 -20.25 -16.53 -2.35
C GLY A 45 -19.89 -15.56 -1.19
N PRO A 46 -20.11 -15.95 0.05
CA PRO A 46 -20.04 -15.08 1.24
C PRO A 46 -18.72 -14.35 1.46
N HIS A 47 -17.66 -14.70 0.74
CA HIS A 47 -16.33 -14.10 0.88
C HIS A 47 -16.16 -12.74 0.18
N ALA A 48 -16.97 -12.40 -0.81
CA ALA A 48 -16.88 -11.11 -1.51
C ALA A 48 -17.49 -9.93 -0.72
N ARG A 49 -18.14 -10.17 0.40
CA ARG A 49 -18.83 -9.13 1.19
C ARG A 49 -17.93 -8.37 2.17
N ASN A 50 -16.76 -8.88 2.51
CA ASN A 50 -15.88 -8.29 3.53
C ASN A 50 -14.99 -7.14 3.03
N LEU A 51 -15.02 -6.80 1.73
CA LEU A 51 -14.27 -5.67 1.20
C LEU A 51 -14.96 -4.31 1.40
N HIS A 52 -16.12 -4.30 2.02
CA HIS A 52 -16.87 -3.10 2.31
C HIS A 52 -16.66 -2.65 3.75
N GLY A 53 -15.46 -2.12 4.03
CA GLY A 53 -15.14 -1.36 5.24
C GLY A 53 -15.52 -2.07 6.55
N HIS A 54 -14.66 -1.98 7.52
CA HIS A 54 -14.78 -2.52 8.88
C HIS A 54 -16.04 -2.09 9.69
N ALA A 55 -17.20 -1.94 9.06
CA ALA A 55 -18.46 -1.84 9.81
C ALA A 55 -18.69 -3.07 10.72
N ASP A 56 -18.15 -4.23 10.31
CA ASP A 56 -18.22 -5.48 11.07
C ASP A 56 -17.27 -5.54 12.27
N VAL A 57 -16.23 -4.71 12.33
CA VAL A 57 -15.31 -4.65 13.49
C VAL A 57 -16.01 -4.10 14.73
N LEU A 58 -17.01 -3.23 14.55
CA LEU A 58 -17.87 -2.78 15.67
C LEU A 58 -18.72 -3.94 16.25
N GLN A 59 -19.04 -4.94 15.45
CA GLN A 59 -19.73 -6.14 15.90
C GLN A 59 -18.81 -7.17 16.58
N ALA A 60 -17.57 -7.30 16.12
CA ALA A 60 -16.64 -8.31 16.66
C ALA A 60 -16.05 -7.91 18.02
N ALA A 61 -15.92 -6.61 18.32
CA ALA A 61 -15.39 -6.12 19.59
C ALA A 61 -16.40 -6.23 20.78
N GLN A 62 -17.66 -6.50 20.48
CA GLN A 62 -18.71 -6.63 21.48
C GLN A 62 -19.28 -8.06 21.50
N GLY A 63 -18.49 -9.00 21.97
CA GLY A 63 -18.99 -10.35 22.24
C GLY A 63 -20.20 -10.32 23.21
N LYS A 64 -21.39 -10.61 22.68
CA LYS A 64 -22.69 -10.74 23.35
C LYS A 64 -23.42 -9.44 23.71
N GLY A 65 -24.25 -8.95 22.80
CA GLY A 65 -25.28 -7.96 23.10
C GLY A 65 -25.94 -7.42 21.84
N SER A 66 -27.24 -7.61 21.70
CA SER A 66 -28.05 -7.33 20.51
C SER A 66 -28.29 -5.84 20.19
N ALA A 67 -27.43 -4.93 20.64
CA ALA A 67 -27.62 -3.48 20.53
C ALA A 67 -26.98 -2.83 19.28
N VAL A 68 -26.20 -3.56 18.50
CA VAL A 68 -25.42 -2.95 17.37
C VAL A 68 -26.09 -3.15 15.99
N HIS A 69 -27.23 -3.82 15.94
CA HIS A 69 -27.96 -4.08 14.67
C HIS A 69 -28.56 -2.83 14.00
N GLY A 70 -28.37 -1.65 14.57
CA GLY A 70 -29.01 -0.41 14.12
C GLY A 70 -28.09 0.68 13.59
N ILE A 71 -26.76 0.49 13.51
CA ILE A 71 -25.89 1.49 12.89
C ILE A 71 -26.04 1.36 11.36
N SER A 72 -27.08 2.01 10.86
CA SER A 72 -27.37 2.12 9.44
C SER A 72 -26.24 2.90 8.75
N ARG A 73 -25.94 2.58 7.48
CA ARG A 73 -25.12 3.38 6.56
C ARG A 73 -25.46 4.88 6.61
N LYS A 74 -26.68 5.21 6.99
CA LYS A 74 -27.20 6.59 7.11
C LYS A 74 -26.58 7.36 8.29
N ALA A 75 -26.03 6.68 9.30
CA ALA A 75 -25.42 7.31 10.47
C ALA A 75 -23.98 7.79 10.24
N MET A 76 -23.35 7.37 9.14
CA MET A 76 -21.99 7.77 8.76
C MET A 76 -22.03 8.85 7.67
N THR A 77 -22.86 9.88 7.85
CA THR A 77 -22.83 11.06 6.99
C THR A 77 -21.62 11.92 7.36
N SER A 78 -20.89 12.41 6.36
CA SER A 78 -19.89 13.46 6.59
C SER A 78 -20.58 14.70 7.14
N SER A 79 -19.85 15.53 7.89
CA SER A 79 -20.33 16.83 8.39
C SER A 79 -20.86 17.76 7.29
N ASP A 80 -20.64 17.43 6.04
CA ASP A 80 -21.05 18.19 4.84
C ASP A 80 -22.37 17.68 4.25
N GLY A 81 -23.05 16.74 4.91
CA GLY A 81 -24.40 16.28 4.54
C GLY A 81 -24.47 15.31 3.35
N ALA A 82 -23.34 15.01 2.69
CA ALA A 82 -23.28 14.03 1.62
C ALA A 82 -23.17 12.61 2.19
N THR A 83 -24.08 11.73 1.84
CA THR A 83 -23.99 10.30 2.15
C THR A 83 -23.08 9.59 1.15
N ALA A 84 -22.50 8.45 1.52
CA ALA A 84 -21.72 7.63 0.59
C ALA A 84 -22.54 7.18 -0.65
N ASP A 85 -23.87 7.22 -0.56
CA ASP A 85 -24.81 6.86 -1.63
C ASP A 85 -25.21 8.05 -2.53
N ASP A 86 -24.88 9.30 -2.15
CA ASP A 86 -25.24 10.52 -2.90
C ASP A 86 -24.21 10.89 -3.97
N MET A 87 -23.09 10.15 -4.09
CA MET A 87 -22.10 10.38 -5.13
C MET A 87 -22.43 9.58 -6.39
N PRO A 88 -22.42 10.20 -7.58
CA PRO A 88 -22.64 9.48 -8.84
C PRO A 88 -21.59 8.37 -8.98
N GLY A 89 -22.00 7.15 -9.18
CA GLY A 89 -21.38 5.87 -9.55
C GLY A 89 -19.87 5.61 -9.46
N GLU A 90 -18.98 6.57 -9.29
CA GLU A 90 -17.55 6.42 -9.57
C GLU A 90 -16.58 6.68 -8.40
N THR A 91 -17.02 7.18 -7.27
CA THR A 91 -16.09 7.49 -6.16
C THR A 91 -16.54 6.92 -4.82
N ARG A 92 -16.48 5.59 -4.67
CA ARG A 92 -16.48 5.01 -3.33
C ARG A 92 -15.14 5.34 -2.68
N ARG A 93 -15.14 6.20 -1.67
CA ARG A 93 -13.95 6.55 -0.91
C ARG A 93 -13.34 5.31 -0.27
N LEU A 94 -12.03 5.19 -0.35
CA LEU A 94 -11.27 4.14 0.32
C LEU A 94 -10.90 4.63 1.72
N TYR A 95 -11.48 4.04 2.77
CA TYR A 95 -11.28 4.51 4.14
C TYR A 95 -11.07 3.36 5.12
N SER A 96 -10.53 3.69 6.26
CA SER A 96 -10.47 2.83 7.44
C SER A 96 -11.20 3.47 8.61
N ILE A 97 -11.85 2.61 9.42
CA ILE A 97 -12.49 2.99 10.68
C ILE A 97 -11.91 2.11 11.77
N GLY A 98 -11.48 2.73 12.87
CA GLY A 98 -11.00 2.04 14.05
C GLY A 98 -11.82 2.41 15.27
N VAL A 99 -12.17 1.44 16.12
CA VAL A 99 -12.79 1.72 17.41
C VAL A 99 -11.75 2.38 18.32
N GLY A 100 -12.07 3.56 18.82
CA GLY A 100 -11.23 4.32 19.73
C GLY A 100 -11.28 3.81 21.19
N GLY A 101 -10.60 4.54 22.08
CA GLY A 101 -10.67 4.26 23.50
C GLY A 101 -12.07 4.51 24.06
N ASN A 102 -12.78 3.44 24.41
CA ASN A 102 -14.12 3.43 25.00
C ASN A 102 -14.04 2.76 26.37
N PRO A 103 -13.58 3.49 27.43
CA PRO A 103 -13.27 2.88 28.72
C PRO A 103 -14.49 2.49 29.54
N SER A 104 -15.68 3.01 29.22
CA SER A 104 -16.92 2.70 29.93
C SER A 104 -17.86 1.90 29.04
N TYR A 105 -18.31 0.74 29.52
CA TYR A 105 -19.29 -0.10 28.83
C TYR A 105 -20.65 0.59 28.68
N ASP A 106 -21.05 1.40 29.69
CA ASP A 106 -22.33 2.11 29.70
C ASP A 106 -22.26 3.52 29.10
N ALA A 107 -21.18 3.82 28.37
CA ALA A 107 -21.07 5.12 27.72
C ALA A 107 -22.18 5.27 26.67
N PRO A 108 -22.90 6.42 26.64
CA PRO A 108 -23.98 6.64 25.68
C PRO A 108 -23.48 6.85 24.26
N ARG A 109 -22.17 7.05 24.09
CA ARG A 109 -21.52 7.28 22.78
C ARG A 109 -20.33 6.35 22.61
N VAL A 110 -20.09 5.96 21.37
CA VAL A 110 -18.94 5.14 20.96
C VAL A 110 -17.95 6.01 20.21
N ARG A 111 -16.72 6.01 20.69
CA ARG A 111 -15.62 6.71 20.04
C ARG A 111 -15.02 5.87 18.93
N TYR A 112 -14.79 6.49 17.75
CA TYR A 112 -14.12 5.85 16.63
C TYR A 112 -13.18 6.85 15.92
N SER A 113 -12.20 6.31 15.22
CA SER A 113 -11.32 7.05 14.31
C SER A 113 -11.70 6.76 12.87
N PHE A 114 -11.52 7.75 12.01
CA PHE A 114 -11.72 7.64 10.57
C PHE A 114 -10.49 8.20 9.85
N SER A 115 -10.08 7.59 8.74
CA SER A 115 -9.05 8.10 7.84
C SER A 115 -9.23 7.54 6.44
N SER A 116 -8.77 8.26 5.41
CA SER A 116 -8.62 7.74 4.05
C SER A 116 -7.24 8.09 3.48
N TYR A 117 -6.96 7.71 2.25
CA TYR A 117 -5.70 8.14 1.62
C TYR A 117 -5.62 9.66 1.45
N THR A 118 -6.76 10.33 1.26
CA THR A 118 -6.87 11.76 0.96
C THR A 118 -7.48 12.57 2.10
N ARG A 119 -8.03 11.93 3.14
CA ARG A 119 -8.64 12.60 4.30
C ARG A 119 -7.81 12.39 5.56
N PRO A 120 -7.36 13.49 6.21
CA PRO A 120 -6.64 13.41 7.47
C PRO A 120 -7.42 12.67 8.55
N GLY A 121 -6.71 12.06 9.49
CA GLY A 121 -7.32 11.30 10.57
C GLY A 121 -8.30 12.15 11.39
N GLU A 122 -9.48 11.60 11.62
CA GLU A 122 -10.57 12.20 12.39
C GLU A 122 -10.91 11.33 13.60
N LEU A 123 -11.32 11.96 14.68
CA LEU A 123 -11.84 11.31 15.88
C LEU A 123 -13.28 11.75 16.07
N HIS A 124 -14.16 10.78 16.23
CA HIS A 124 -15.61 10.97 16.33
C HIS A 124 -16.19 10.30 17.57
N ASP A 125 -17.32 10.81 18.04
CA ASP A 125 -18.22 10.14 18.97
C ASP A 125 -19.59 9.98 18.32
N ILE A 126 -20.07 8.74 18.16
CA ILE A 126 -21.40 8.43 17.64
C ILE A 126 -22.33 7.97 18.77
N ASP A 127 -23.55 8.45 18.77
CA ASP A 127 -24.63 7.92 19.61
C ASP A 127 -25.31 6.77 18.85
N PRO A 128 -25.13 5.50 19.26
CA PRO A 128 -25.70 4.37 18.53
C PRO A 128 -27.24 4.30 18.58
N ALA A 129 -27.89 5.00 19.53
CA ALA A 129 -29.34 5.01 19.64
C ALA A 129 -30.01 5.99 18.66
N THR A 130 -29.36 7.12 18.39
CA THR A 130 -29.90 8.18 17.52
C THR A 130 -29.21 8.28 16.18
N GLY A 131 -27.99 7.73 16.06
CA GLY A 131 -27.12 7.89 14.90
C GLY A 131 -26.45 9.27 14.82
N GLU A 132 -26.60 10.11 15.85
CA GLU A 132 -25.93 11.42 15.89
C GLU A 132 -24.41 11.23 15.96
N ASP A 133 -23.69 11.68 14.93
CA ASP A 133 -22.24 11.68 14.85
C ASP A 133 -21.66 13.05 15.17
N ARG A 134 -20.61 13.08 15.97
CA ARG A 134 -19.93 14.30 16.40
C ARG A 134 -18.44 14.20 16.13
N LEU A 135 -17.94 15.05 15.22
CA LEU A 135 -16.50 15.24 15.05
C LEU A 135 -15.89 15.87 16.32
N LEU A 136 -14.96 15.20 16.94
CA LEU A 136 -14.21 15.69 18.11
C LEU A 136 -12.91 16.38 17.72
N LYS A 137 -12.20 15.79 16.73
CA LYS A 137 -10.90 16.29 16.30
C LYS A 137 -10.60 15.82 14.88
N ARG A 138 -10.01 16.72 14.09
CA ARG A 138 -9.40 16.41 12.80
C ARG A 138 -7.90 16.75 12.87
N ALA A 139 -7.06 15.91 12.31
CA ALA A 139 -5.63 16.19 12.19
C ALA A 139 -5.43 17.39 11.25
N THR A 140 -4.59 18.34 11.67
CA THR A 140 -4.30 19.53 10.88
C THR A 140 -3.21 19.20 9.87
N VAL A 141 -3.43 19.57 8.61
CA VAL A 141 -2.43 19.60 7.55
C VAL A 141 -2.06 21.06 7.31
N LEU A 142 -0.77 21.34 7.27
CA LEU A 142 -0.27 22.70 7.02
C LEU A 142 -0.18 22.95 5.51
N GLY A 143 -0.34 24.20 5.10
CA GLY A 143 -0.35 24.64 3.69
C GLY A 143 -1.75 24.58 3.08
N ASP A 144 -1.80 24.75 1.76
CA ASP A 144 -3.03 24.86 0.98
C ASP A 144 -3.58 23.47 0.58
N PHE A 145 -3.73 22.58 1.56
CA PHE A 145 -4.25 21.24 1.36
C PHE A 145 -5.78 21.22 1.33
N ASP A 146 -6.35 20.72 0.23
CA ASP A 146 -7.79 20.41 0.12
C ASP A 146 -7.94 18.91 -0.30
N PRO A 147 -8.65 18.08 0.46
CA PRO A 147 -8.87 16.68 0.10
C PRO A 147 -9.66 16.51 -1.22
N ARG A 148 -10.35 17.54 -1.71
CA ARG A 148 -11.10 17.54 -2.98
C ARG A 148 -10.19 17.57 -4.21
N ASP A 149 -8.93 17.99 -4.04
CA ASP A 149 -7.95 18.03 -5.12
C ASP A 149 -7.42 16.64 -5.50
N TYR A 150 -7.78 15.62 -4.74
CA TYR A 150 -7.27 14.26 -4.92
C TYR A 150 -8.39 13.28 -5.22
N MET A 151 -8.03 12.24 -5.95
CA MET A 151 -8.89 11.13 -6.32
C MET A 151 -8.34 9.83 -5.71
N GLU A 152 -9.24 8.95 -5.34
CA GLU A 152 -8.91 7.59 -4.91
C GLU A 152 -9.88 6.59 -5.54
N ARG A 153 -9.35 5.46 -6.02
CA ARG A 153 -10.15 4.41 -6.64
C ARG A 153 -9.55 3.03 -6.33
N ARG A 154 -10.39 2.03 -6.16
CA ARG A 154 -9.96 0.63 -6.15
C ARG A 154 -10.27 0.00 -7.48
N VAL A 155 -9.25 -0.62 -8.07
CA VAL A 155 -9.35 -1.46 -9.26
C VAL A 155 -9.04 -2.90 -8.90
N TRP A 156 -9.43 -3.82 -9.77
CA TRP A 156 -9.16 -5.23 -9.61
C TRP A 156 -8.37 -5.72 -10.82
N ILE A 157 -7.24 -6.34 -10.58
CA ILE A 157 -6.46 -6.98 -11.61
C ILE A 157 -6.58 -8.49 -11.53
N THR A 158 -6.35 -9.18 -12.64
CA THR A 158 -6.27 -10.64 -12.67
C THR A 158 -4.79 -11.04 -12.69
N ALA A 159 -4.36 -11.79 -11.68
CA ALA A 159 -3.01 -12.36 -11.61
C ALA A 159 -2.83 -13.48 -12.64
N ARG A 160 -1.59 -13.89 -12.87
CA ARG A 160 -1.21 -14.95 -13.82
C ARG A 160 -1.86 -16.31 -13.54
N ASP A 161 -2.23 -16.56 -12.29
CA ASP A 161 -2.93 -17.79 -11.84
C ASP A 161 -4.45 -17.65 -11.83
N GLY A 162 -4.98 -16.49 -12.24
CA GLY A 162 -6.41 -16.21 -12.32
C GLY A 162 -7.01 -15.58 -11.06
N GLU A 163 -6.22 -15.42 -9.97
CA GLU A 163 -6.72 -14.77 -8.74
C GLU A 163 -6.92 -13.28 -8.97
N ARG A 164 -7.90 -12.68 -8.27
CA ARG A 164 -8.21 -11.25 -8.40
C ARG A 164 -7.60 -10.44 -7.27
N ILE A 165 -6.70 -9.54 -7.63
CA ILE A 165 -5.94 -8.71 -6.70
C ILE A 165 -6.54 -7.31 -6.68
N PRO A 166 -7.01 -6.80 -5.51
CA PRO A 166 -7.43 -5.41 -5.38
C PRO A 166 -6.21 -4.48 -5.36
N VAL A 167 -6.31 -3.35 -6.06
CA VAL A 167 -5.29 -2.31 -6.09
C VAL A 167 -5.92 -0.97 -5.78
N SER A 168 -5.47 -0.30 -4.74
CA SER A 168 -5.86 1.08 -4.44
C SER A 168 -4.98 2.04 -5.20
N LEU A 169 -5.59 3.01 -5.88
CA LEU A 169 -4.92 4.05 -6.63
C LEU A 169 -5.30 5.42 -6.05
N VAL A 170 -4.31 6.31 -5.94
CA VAL A 170 -4.50 7.68 -5.46
C VAL A 170 -3.72 8.63 -6.37
N TRP A 171 -4.32 9.72 -6.79
CA TRP A 171 -3.69 10.72 -7.66
C TRP A 171 -4.29 12.11 -7.46
N ARG A 172 -3.60 13.14 -7.93
CA ARG A 172 -4.12 14.48 -7.95
C ARG A 172 -5.09 14.65 -9.13
N ARG A 173 -6.26 15.25 -8.89
CA ARG A 173 -7.38 15.35 -9.84
C ARG A 173 -7.03 16.04 -11.14
N ASP A 174 -6.24 17.11 -11.08
CA ASP A 174 -5.84 17.97 -12.19
C ASP A 174 -4.63 17.43 -12.98
N VAL A 175 -4.10 16.26 -12.59
CA VAL A 175 -2.94 15.65 -13.26
C VAL A 175 -3.39 14.47 -14.10
N PRO A 176 -3.00 14.39 -15.39
CA PRO A 176 -3.28 13.22 -16.23
C PRO A 176 -2.71 11.94 -15.62
N THR A 177 -3.46 10.85 -15.73
CA THR A 177 -3.03 9.51 -15.29
C THR A 177 -2.63 8.62 -16.47
N CYS A 178 -2.02 9.19 -17.50
CA CYS A 178 -1.44 8.45 -18.61
C CYS A 178 0.08 8.61 -18.59
N ASP A 179 0.79 7.50 -18.75
CA ASP A 179 2.27 7.44 -18.71
C ASP A 179 2.89 8.15 -17.49
N SER A 180 2.20 8.05 -16.33
CA SER A 180 2.56 8.76 -15.10
C SER A 180 3.83 8.18 -14.48
N ALA A 181 4.51 9.00 -13.69
CA ALA A 181 5.36 8.50 -12.64
C ALA A 181 4.51 7.74 -11.63
N MET A 182 4.95 6.56 -11.19
CA MET A 182 4.22 5.75 -10.24
C MET A 182 5.08 5.38 -9.04
N PHE A 183 4.53 5.59 -7.85
CA PHE A 183 5.05 5.03 -6.61
C PHE A 183 4.13 3.88 -6.19
N ILE A 184 4.68 2.66 -6.13
CA ILE A 184 3.91 1.45 -5.82
C ILE A 184 4.48 0.77 -4.59
N THR A 185 3.63 0.47 -3.60
CA THR A 185 4.06 -0.08 -2.31
C THR A 185 3.12 -1.16 -1.81
N SER A 186 3.67 -2.17 -1.12
CA SER A 186 2.89 -3.19 -0.43
C SER A 186 3.73 -3.86 0.66
N TYR A 187 3.09 -4.73 1.46
CA TYR A 187 3.78 -5.48 2.52
C TYR A 187 3.71 -7.00 2.29
N GLY A 188 2.53 -7.57 2.25
CA GLY A 188 2.26 -8.96 1.84
C GLY A 188 2.78 -10.04 2.78
N ALA A 189 2.79 -9.81 4.11
CA ALA A 189 3.22 -10.78 5.10
C ALA A 189 2.46 -10.61 6.42
N TYR A 190 2.49 -11.63 7.28
CA TYR A 190 1.98 -11.65 8.66
C TYR A 190 0.48 -11.34 8.78
N GLU A 191 -0.32 -11.54 7.73
CA GLU A 191 -1.73 -11.17 7.70
C GLU A 191 -1.96 -9.65 7.93
N ILE A 192 -0.91 -8.81 7.74
CA ILE A 192 -1.01 -7.36 7.90
C ILE A 192 -1.70 -6.76 6.70
N SER A 193 -2.76 -5.97 6.95
CA SER A 193 -3.49 -5.25 5.91
C SER A 193 -2.88 -3.87 5.66
N SER A 194 -2.72 -3.50 4.39
CA SER A 194 -2.35 -2.15 3.95
C SER A 194 -3.60 -1.27 3.85
N ASP A 195 -4.20 -0.97 5.01
CA ASP A 195 -5.44 -0.20 5.08
C ASP A 195 -5.26 1.26 4.64
N PRO A 196 -6.31 1.88 4.07
CA PRO A 196 -6.29 3.30 3.73
C PRO A 196 -5.98 4.19 4.93
N GLY A 197 -4.98 5.05 4.81
CA GLY A 197 -4.58 5.98 5.86
C GLY A 197 -3.94 7.23 5.27
N PHE A 198 -4.14 8.37 5.92
CA PHE A 198 -3.58 9.64 5.48
C PHE A 198 -2.10 9.75 5.82
N ALA A 199 -1.31 10.22 4.85
CA ALA A 199 0.10 10.54 5.04
C ALA A 199 0.45 11.84 4.30
N VAL A 200 1.02 12.83 5.03
CA VAL A 200 1.46 14.11 4.46
C VAL A 200 2.56 13.89 3.41
N SER A 201 3.44 12.90 3.63
CA SER A 201 4.50 12.53 2.68
C SER A 201 3.94 12.11 1.31
N ARG A 202 2.81 11.38 1.31
CA ARG A 202 2.10 11.01 0.08
C ARG A 202 1.57 12.22 -0.66
N ILE A 203 0.99 13.20 0.04
CA ILE A 203 0.49 14.43 -0.58
C ILE A 203 1.61 15.12 -1.37
N SER A 204 2.83 15.17 -0.82
CA SER A 204 3.98 15.72 -1.52
C SER A 204 4.31 15.01 -2.84
N MET A 205 4.10 13.71 -2.92
CA MET A 205 4.24 12.93 -4.17
C MET A 205 3.09 13.24 -5.15
N LEU A 206 1.84 13.22 -4.65
CA LEU A 206 0.65 13.48 -5.46
C LEU A 206 0.68 14.88 -6.09
N ASP A 207 1.10 15.90 -5.33
CA ASP A 207 1.24 17.29 -5.81
C ASP A 207 2.26 17.44 -6.95
N ARG A 208 3.14 16.47 -7.10
CA ARG A 208 4.14 16.38 -8.18
C ARG A 208 3.70 15.46 -9.33
N GLY A 209 2.43 15.08 -9.34
CA GLY A 209 1.86 14.26 -10.40
C GLY A 209 2.18 12.78 -10.33
N VAL A 210 2.63 12.27 -9.18
CA VAL A 210 2.88 10.85 -8.99
C VAL A 210 1.57 10.11 -8.78
N LEU A 211 1.34 9.03 -9.52
CA LEU A 211 0.30 8.05 -9.24
C LEU A 211 0.78 7.16 -8.08
N TYR A 212 0.02 7.12 -6.99
CA TYR A 212 0.31 6.27 -5.84
C TYR A 212 -0.53 5.00 -5.91
N ALA A 213 0.11 3.83 -5.86
CA ALA A 213 -0.54 2.53 -6.00
C ALA A 213 -0.24 1.62 -4.80
N VAL A 214 -1.27 0.94 -4.30
CA VAL A 214 -1.17 -0.04 -3.22
C VAL A 214 -1.85 -1.34 -3.65
N PRO A 215 -1.12 -2.30 -4.21
CA PRO A 215 -1.63 -3.65 -4.43
C PRO A 215 -1.83 -4.35 -3.09
N HIS A 216 -3.01 -4.93 -2.90
CA HIS A 216 -3.37 -5.72 -1.72
C HIS A 216 -3.08 -7.20 -2.01
N ILE A 217 -1.81 -7.54 -1.94
CA ILE A 217 -1.28 -8.84 -2.38
C ILE A 217 -1.52 -9.95 -1.36
N ARG A 218 -1.52 -11.21 -1.83
CA ARG A 218 -1.58 -12.38 -0.95
C ARG A 218 -0.45 -12.38 0.09
N GLY A 219 -0.73 -12.91 1.28
CA GLY A 219 0.13 -12.80 2.45
C GLY A 219 -0.25 -11.64 3.38
N GLY A 220 -1.02 -10.66 2.89
CA GLY A 220 -1.72 -9.67 3.69
C GLY A 220 -3.06 -10.19 4.22
N GLY A 221 -3.76 -9.35 5.01
CA GLY A 221 -5.05 -9.69 5.64
C GLY A 221 -6.28 -9.11 4.95
N GLU A 222 -6.13 -8.33 3.89
CA GLU A 222 -7.18 -7.49 3.29
C GLU A 222 -8.39 -8.28 2.80
N MET A 223 -8.17 -9.51 2.35
CA MET A 223 -9.24 -10.43 1.90
C MET A 223 -9.51 -11.55 2.92
N GLY A 224 -9.01 -11.41 4.16
CA GLY A 224 -9.18 -12.36 5.24
C GLY A 224 -8.16 -13.51 5.26
N ARG A 225 -8.37 -14.46 6.16
CA ARG A 225 -7.40 -15.52 6.48
C ARG A 225 -6.95 -16.35 5.27
N ALA A 226 -7.86 -16.70 4.37
CA ALA A 226 -7.49 -17.46 3.18
C ALA A 226 -6.53 -16.71 2.25
N TRP A 227 -6.63 -15.39 2.20
CA TRP A 227 -5.72 -14.51 1.45
C TRP A 227 -4.31 -14.54 2.01
N TYR A 228 -4.20 -14.48 3.33
CA TYR A 228 -2.93 -14.66 4.02
C TYR A 228 -2.30 -16.02 3.72
N GLU A 229 -3.05 -17.10 3.89
CA GLU A 229 -2.54 -18.47 3.72
C GLU A 229 -2.09 -18.78 2.29
N GLN A 230 -2.68 -18.12 1.30
CA GLN A 230 -2.25 -18.22 -0.10
C GLN A 230 -0.95 -17.45 -0.43
N GLY A 231 -0.45 -16.62 0.48
CA GLY A 231 0.84 -15.92 0.36
C GLY A 231 1.80 -16.22 1.52
N HIS A 232 1.68 -17.36 2.18
CA HIS A 232 2.33 -17.74 3.41
C HIS A 232 3.08 -19.09 3.27
N LEU A 233 4.18 -19.27 3.96
CA LEU A 233 5.00 -20.51 3.91
C LEU A 233 5.36 -20.89 2.46
N MET A 234 4.98 -22.11 2.06
CA MET A 234 5.24 -22.64 0.70
C MET A 234 4.46 -21.96 -0.42
N ASN A 235 3.59 -21.01 -0.08
CA ASN A 235 2.83 -20.18 -1.04
C ASN A 235 3.39 -18.76 -1.18
N LYS A 236 4.48 -18.44 -0.47
CA LYS A 236 5.03 -17.06 -0.38
C LYS A 236 5.31 -16.39 -1.72
N LYS A 237 5.67 -17.15 -2.74
CA LYS A 237 5.93 -16.61 -4.08
C LYS A 237 4.72 -15.90 -4.70
N HIS A 238 3.50 -16.28 -4.32
CA HIS A 238 2.29 -15.58 -4.80
C HIS A 238 2.29 -14.10 -4.40
N SER A 239 2.82 -13.74 -3.22
CA SER A 239 2.93 -12.32 -2.82
C SER A 239 3.77 -11.52 -3.83
N PHE A 240 4.90 -12.07 -4.28
CA PHE A 240 5.80 -11.42 -5.22
C PHE A 240 5.20 -11.39 -6.63
N GLU A 241 4.58 -12.48 -7.05
CA GLU A 241 3.90 -12.61 -8.34
C GLU A 241 2.73 -11.65 -8.45
N ASP A 242 1.91 -11.51 -7.41
CA ASP A 242 0.80 -10.57 -7.34
C ASP A 242 1.28 -9.12 -7.52
N PHE A 243 2.37 -8.74 -6.83
CA PHE A 243 2.92 -7.40 -6.93
C PHE A 243 3.44 -7.08 -8.34
N VAL A 244 4.16 -8.03 -8.95
CA VAL A 244 4.64 -7.90 -10.34
C VAL A 244 3.47 -7.82 -11.32
N ASP A 245 2.45 -8.67 -11.14
CA ASP A 245 1.28 -8.70 -12.02
C ASP A 245 0.45 -7.43 -11.90
N ALA A 246 0.30 -6.87 -10.68
CA ALA A 246 -0.30 -5.58 -10.44
C ALA A 246 0.47 -4.46 -11.16
N THR A 247 1.79 -4.40 -10.99
CA THR A 247 2.65 -3.42 -11.64
C THR A 247 2.50 -3.48 -13.15
N ARG A 248 2.64 -4.67 -13.74
CA ARG A 248 2.51 -4.86 -15.19
C ARG A 248 1.12 -4.53 -15.72
N ALA A 249 0.06 -4.80 -14.95
CA ALA A 249 -1.31 -4.48 -15.35
C ALA A 249 -1.50 -2.96 -15.45
N LEU A 250 -1.04 -2.20 -14.45
CA LEU A 250 -1.13 -0.74 -14.47
C LEU A 250 -0.30 -0.12 -15.61
N GLN A 251 0.88 -0.67 -15.89
CA GLN A 251 1.73 -0.24 -17.01
C GLN A 251 1.11 -0.57 -18.37
N ARG A 252 0.58 -1.79 -18.57
CA ARG A 252 -0.12 -2.18 -19.80
C ARG A 252 -1.39 -1.36 -20.05
N ALA A 253 -2.06 -0.93 -18.99
CA ALA A 253 -3.21 -0.03 -19.09
C ALA A 253 -2.82 1.40 -19.48
N GLY A 254 -1.52 1.72 -19.56
CA GLY A 254 -1.03 3.05 -19.90
C GLY A 254 -1.08 4.04 -18.73
N LEU A 255 -1.38 3.59 -17.51
CA LEU A 255 -1.43 4.47 -16.34
C LEU A 255 -0.04 4.90 -15.87
N ALA A 256 0.97 4.06 -16.07
CA ALA A 256 2.33 4.31 -15.61
C ALA A 256 3.36 3.79 -16.60
N SER A 257 4.56 4.36 -16.56
CA SER A 257 5.72 3.93 -17.35
C SER A 257 6.71 3.13 -16.49
N PRO A 258 7.26 2.00 -16.98
CA PRO A 258 8.34 1.28 -16.30
C PRO A 258 9.54 2.18 -15.96
N SER A 259 9.91 3.07 -16.89
CA SER A 259 11.04 4.01 -16.73
C SER A 259 10.81 5.10 -15.66
N ARG A 260 9.60 5.19 -15.11
CA ARG A 260 9.19 6.15 -14.08
C ARG A 260 8.46 5.49 -12.92
N THR A 261 8.55 4.16 -12.80
CA THR A 261 7.96 3.40 -11.69
C THR A 261 9.01 3.17 -10.61
N VAL A 262 8.73 3.61 -9.39
CA VAL A 262 9.51 3.27 -8.19
C VAL A 262 8.65 2.40 -7.28
N ALA A 263 9.18 1.24 -6.87
CA ALA A 263 8.55 0.39 -5.89
C ALA A 263 9.21 0.57 -4.51
N ASN A 264 8.40 0.53 -3.45
CA ASN A 264 8.83 0.69 -2.07
C ASN A 264 8.28 -0.42 -1.18
N GLY A 265 9.06 -0.79 -0.17
CA GLY A 265 8.62 -1.69 0.88
C GLY A 265 9.66 -1.82 1.99
N GLY A 266 9.16 -1.94 3.22
CA GLY A 266 10.01 -2.02 4.40
C GLY A 266 9.95 -3.38 5.09
N SER A 267 11.04 -3.78 5.77
CA SER A 267 11.10 -5.03 6.56
C SER A 267 10.79 -6.26 5.70
N ALA A 268 9.72 -7.00 5.97
CA ALA A 268 9.22 -8.07 5.10
C ALA A 268 8.78 -7.52 3.71
N GLY A 269 8.26 -6.29 3.64
CA GLY A 269 8.06 -5.57 2.38
C GLY A 269 9.37 -5.29 1.65
N GLY A 270 10.48 -5.16 2.36
CA GLY A 270 11.82 -5.06 1.78
C GLY A 270 12.30 -6.39 1.16
N LEU A 271 11.91 -7.53 1.73
CA LEU A 271 12.09 -8.84 1.08
C LEU A 271 11.28 -8.88 -0.23
N LEU A 272 10.02 -8.42 -0.21
CA LEU A 272 9.20 -8.26 -1.42
C LEU A 272 9.96 -7.43 -2.47
N MET A 273 10.51 -6.28 -2.08
CA MET A 273 11.24 -5.38 -2.99
C MET A 273 12.44 -6.06 -3.65
N GLY A 274 13.28 -6.75 -2.88
CA GLY A 274 14.42 -7.48 -3.42
C GLY A 274 14.01 -8.67 -4.30
N ALA A 275 12.92 -9.36 -3.95
CA ALA A 275 12.39 -10.46 -4.75
C ALA A 275 11.85 -9.98 -6.11
N VAL A 276 11.06 -8.90 -6.15
CA VAL A 276 10.50 -8.38 -7.41
C VAL A 276 11.56 -7.72 -8.29
N ALA A 277 12.61 -7.10 -7.71
CA ALA A 277 13.77 -6.63 -8.45
C ALA A 277 14.47 -7.77 -9.20
N ASN A 278 14.57 -8.96 -8.60
CA ASN A 278 15.14 -10.14 -9.23
C ASN A 278 14.20 -10.78 -10.28
N MET A 279 12.87 -10.73 -10.05
CA MET A 279 11.86 -11.42 -10.89
C MET A 279 11.47 -10.63 -12.13
N ALA A 280 11.42 -9.31 -12.04
CA ALA A 280 10.90 -8.43 -13.08
C ALA A 280 11.62 -7.07 -13.07
N PRO A 281 12.97 -7.06 -13.21
CA PRO A 281 13.76 -5.84 -13.12
C PRO A 281 13.33 -4.77 -14.11
N GLU A 282 12.84 -5.16 -15.29
CA GLU A 282 12.39 -4.27 -16.36
C GLU A 282 11.13 -3.46 -16.02
N CYS A 283 10.42 -3.82 -14.94
CA CYS A 283 9.20 -3.11 -14.52
C CYS A 283 9.48 -1.85 -13.72
N TYR A 284 10.69 -1.65 -13.24
CA TYR A 284 11.01 -0.62 -12.25
C TYR A 284 12.21 0.24 -12.67
N ALA A 285 12.06 1.56 -12.57
CA ALA A 285 13.19 2.50 -12.67
C ALA A 285 14.02 2.50 -11.37
N GLY A 286 13.37 2.30 -10.24
CA GLY A 286 14.01 2.22 -8.93
C GLY A 286 13.25 1.39 -7.92
N ILE A 287 13.99 0.92 -6.93
CA ILE A 287 13.48 0.22 -5.74
C ILE A 287 13.99 0.96 -4.51
N GLU A 288 13.11 1.37 -3.66
CA GLU A 288 13.38 1.85 -2.31
C GLU A 288 13.07 0.73 -1.33
N ALA A 289 14.07 0.29 -0.56
CA ALA A 289 13.97 -0.83 0.35
C ALA A 289 14.35 -0.38 1.77
N ASP A 290 13.35 -0.30 2.67
CA ASP A 290 13.51 0.21 4.02
C ASP A 290 13.73 -0.94 5.01
N VAL A 291 14.84 -0.86 5.77
CA VAL A 291 15.25 -1.89 6.75
C VAL A 291 14.99 -3.32 6.23
N PRO A 292 15.42 -3.66 4.98
CA PRO A 292 14.86 -4.77 4.22
C PRO A 292 15.38 -6.13 4.67
N PHE A 293 14.47 -7.10 4.78
CA PHE A 293 14.76 -8.50 5.11
C PHE A 293 15.26 -9.28 3.89
N VAL A 294 16.47 -8.96 3.42
CA VAL A 294 16.98 -9.40 2.10
C VAL A 294 17.92 -10.58 2.15
N ASP A 295 18.48 -10.92 3.29
CA ASP A 295 19.31 -12.13 3.53
C ASP A 295 18.53 -13.18 4.36
N ALA A 296 17.22 -13.23 4.08
CA ALA A 296 16.25 -13.98 4.88
C ALA A 296 16.62 -15.44 5.08
N LEU A 297 17.15 -16.12 4.06
CA LEU A 297 17.53 -17.52 4.18
C LEU A 297 18.65 -17.71 5.24
N THR A 298 19.66 -16.83 5.26
CA THR A 298 20.73 -16.89 6.25
C THR A 298 20.19 -16.67 7.67
N SER A 299 19.36 -15.64 7.85
CA SER A 299 18.79 -15.30 9.16
C SER A 299 17.86 -16.39 9.70
N ILE A 300 17.00 -16.96 8.84
CA ILE A 300 16.05 -18.02 9.24
C ILE A 300 16.75 -19.39 9.47
N LEU A 301 17.97 -19.55 9.01
CA LEU A 301 18.80 -20.74 9.32
C LEU A 301 19.52 -20.65 10.66
N ASP A 302 19.61 -19.48 11.28
CA ASP A 302 20.34 -19.27 12.54
C ASP A 302 19.41 -19.16 13.75
N PRO A 303 19.13 -20.27 14.49
CA PRO A 303 18.23 -20.26 15.64
C PRO A 303 18.79 -19.50 16.84
N SER A 304 20.03 -19.01 16.80
CA SER A 304 20.61 -18.16 17.84
C SER A 304 20.15 -16.70 17.76
N LEU A 305 19.60 -16.28 16.62
CA LEU A 305 19.03 -14.96 16.46
C LEU A 305 17.67 -14.86 17.19
N PRO A 306 17.35 -13.70 17.79
CA PRO A 306 16.20 -13.58 18.70
C PRO A 306 14.84 -13.92 18.09
N LEU A 307 14.65 -13.70 16.79
CA LEU A 307 13.36 -13.86 16.13
C LEU A 307 13.26 -15.15 15.31
N THR A 308 14.36 -15.79 14.92
CA THR A 308 14.39 -16.87 13.93
C THR A 308 13.38 -17.97 14.21
N VAL A 309 13.33 -18.49 15.44
CA VAL A 309 12.45 -19.62 15.77
C VAL A 309 10.97 -19.24 15.67
N THR A 310 10.60 -18.01 16.04
CA THR A 310 9.23 -17.51 15.91
C THR A 310 8.88 -17.17 14.46
N GLU A 311 9.86 -16.83 13.66
CA GLU A 311 9.69 -16.50 12.24
C GLU A 311 9.47 -17.74 11.36
N TRP A 312 9.76 -18.95 11.87
CA TRP A 312 9.43 -20.18 11.15
C TRP A 312 7.93 -20.37 10.90
N ASP A 313 7.08 -19.75 11.72
CA ASP A 313 5.64 -19.76 11.51
C ASP A 313 5.23 -18.98 10.25
N GLU A 314 6.00 -17.95 9.89
CA GLU A 314 5.71 -17.13 8.67
C GLU A 314 6.45 -17.65 7.43
N TRP A 315 7.73 -17.99 7.56
CA TRP A 315 8.61 -18.29 6.42
C TRP A 315 8.84 -19.79 6.20
N GLY A 316 8.58 -20.60 7.23
CA GLY A 316 8.93 -22.01 7.28
C GLY A 316 10.28 -22.25 7.97
N ASP A 317 10.55 -23.53 8.27
CA ASP A 317 11.76 -23.98 8.93
C ASP A 317 12.75 -24.60 7.93
N PRO A 318 13.66 -23.81 7.34
CA PRO A 318 14.66 -24.32 6.41
C PRO A 318 15.79 -25.08 7.07
N LEU A 319 15.95 -24.97 8.39
CA LEU A 319 16.99 -25.68 9.14
C LEU A 319 16.69 -27.18 9.26
N HIS A 320 15.43 -27.52 9.47
CA HIS A 320 15.01 -28.92 9.66
C HIS A 320 14.26 -29.50 8.46
N ASN A 321 13.92 -28.68 7.44
CA ASN A 321 13.18 -29.12 6.26
C ASN A 321 13.87 -28.66 4.95
N ALA A 322 14.45 -29.63 4.23
CA ALA A 322 15.16 -29.37 2.99
C ALA A 322 14.28 -28.83 1.83
N ASP A 323 12.97 -29.10 1.85
CA ASP A 323 12.06 -28.56 0.84
C ASP A 323 11.77 -27.08 1.11
N VAL A 324 11.61 -26.70 2.36
CA VAL A 324 11.51 -25.29 2.77
C VAL A 324 12.79 -24.54 2.41
N TYR A 325 13.97 -25.11 2.70
CA TYR A 325 15.25 -24.52 2.31
C TYR A 325 15.33 -24.25 0.80
N ARG A 326 15.00 -25.23 -0.04
CA ARG A 326 15.04 -25.07 -1.50
C ARG A 326 14.03 -24.03 -1.98
N TYR A 327 12.84 -24.01 -1.36
CA TYR A 327 11.80 -23.07 -1.70
C TYR A 327 12.22 -21.62 -1.36
N MET A 328 12.69 -21.38 -0.13
CA MET A 328 13.20 -20.07 0.31
C MET A 328 14.37 -19.60 -0.54
N LYS A 329 15.35 -20.47 -0.80
CA LYS A 329 16.50 -20.15 -1.65
C LYS A 329 16.08 -19.68 -3.06
N GLY A 330 14.94 -20.15 -3.55
CA GLY A 330 14.42 -19.81 -4.88
C GLY A 330 13.75 -18.45 -4.96
N TYR A 331 13.64 -17.68 -3.86
CA TYR A 331 13.03 -16.35 -3.89
C TYR A 331 13.77 -15.29 -3.06
N THR A 332 14.58 -15.71 -2.08
CA THR A 332 15.26 -14.77 -1.19
C THR A 332 16.20 -13.84 -1.97
N PRO A 333 16.15 -12.52 -1.68
CA PRO A 333 16.78 -11.51 -2.52
C PRO A 333 18.29 -11.68 -2.66
N TYR A 334 19.00 -11.93 -1.57
CA TYR A 334 20.45 -12.04 -1.57
C TYR A 334 20.94 -13.19 -2.45
N GLU A 335 20.35 -14.39 -2.34
CA GLU A 335 20.73 -15.57 -3.12
C GLU A 335 20.48 -15.42 -4.61
N ASN A 336 19.46 -14.64 -4.99
CA ASN A 336 19.00 -14.47 -6.38
C ASN A 336 19.44 -13.16 -7.03
N ALA A 337 20.17 -12.29 -6.31
CA ALA A 337 20.75 -11.07 -6.87
C ALA A 337 21.74 -11.38 -8.00
N PRO A 338 21.95 -10.49 -8.98
CA PRO A 338 22.97 -10.63 -9.99
C PRO A 338 24.35 -10.93 -9.38
N GLU A 339 25.11 -11.83 -10.01
CA GLU A 339 26.39 -12.28 -9.46
C GLU A 339 27.60 -11.53 -10.04
N SER A 340 27.48 -11.06 -11.27
CA SER A 340 28.55 -10.39 -12.01
C SER A 340 27.98 -9.36 -13.00
N THR A 341 28.86 -8.54 -13.55
CA THR A 341 28.54 -7.60 -14.63
C THR A 341 28.08 -8.25 -15.92
N ASP A 342 28.34 -9.54 -16.09
CA ASP A 342 27.93 -10.33 -17.27
C ASP A 342 26.50 -10.86 -17.13
N ASP A 343 25.85 -10.72 -15.98
CA ASP A 343 24.44 -11.08 -15.80
C ASP A 343 23.57 -10.14 -16.64
N ALA A 344 22.85 -10.71 -17.58
CA ALA A 344 22.00 -9.94 -18.53
C ALA A 344 20.95 -9.05 -17.81
N ARG A 345 20.57 -9.41 -16.60
CA ARG A 345 19.62 -8.61 -15.77
C ARG A 345 20.20 -7.25 -15.38
N VAL A 346 21.52 -7.12 -15.23
CA VAL A 346 22.16 -5.88 -14.80
C VAL A 346 21.82 -4.71 -15.72
N ALA A 347 21.70 -4.96 -17.03
CA ALA A 347 21.38 -3.92 -18.01
C ALA A 347 19.98 -3.28 -17.82
N VAL A 348 19.06 -4.00 -17.17
CA VAL A 348 17.68 -3.57 -16.93
C VAL A 348 17.33 -3.55 -15.43
N PHE A 349 18.33 -3.76 -14.57
CA PHE A 349 18.10 -3.79 -13.12
C PHE A 349 17.79 -2.38 -12.63
N PRO A 350 16.78 -2.23 -11.75
CA PRO A 350 16.43 -0.92 -11.21
C PRO A 350 17.56 -0.32 -10.39
N ARG A 351 17.58 0.98 -10.25
CA ARG A 351 18.39 1.66 -9.23
C ARG A 351 17.89 1.26 -7.85
N ILE A 352 18.79 0.99 -6.92
CA ILE A 352 18.43 0.52 -5.58
C ILE A 352 18.82 1.57 -4.53
N PHE A 353 17.86 1.97 -3.72
CA PHE A 353 18.10 2.75 -2.51
C PHE A 353 17.69 1.96 -1.28
N ILE A 354 18.60 1.85 -0.34
CA ILE A 354 18.42 1.08 0.89
C ILE A 354 18.47 2.05 2.07
N THR A 355 17.50 1.99 2.97
CA THR A 355 17.63 2.56 4.31
C THR A 355 17.84 1.43 5.33
N THR A 356 18.67 1.64 6.34
CA THR A 356 18.89 0.69 7.43
C THR A 356 19.39 1.38 8.69
N SER A 357 19.34 0.69 9.82
CA SER A 357 19.77 1.22 11.10
C SER A 357 20.70 0.27 11.84
N MET A 358 21.79 0.80 12.40
CA MET A 358 22.79 -0.01 13.11
C MET A 358 22.24 -0.70 14.36
N ASN A 359 21.21 -0.13 14.98
CA ASN A 359 20.57 -0.67 16.19
C ASN A 359 19.28 -1.42 15.89
N ASP A 360 19.07 -1.82 14.64
CA ASP A 360 17.93 -2.65 14.25
C ASP A 360 18.11 -4.07 14.84
N THR A 361 17.16 -4.45 15.71
CA THR A 361 17.15 -5.76 16.38
C THR A 361 16.17 -6.76 15.73
N ARG A 362 15.42 -6.33 14.71
CA ARG A 362 14.47 -7.18 13.96
C ARG A 362 15.08 -7.68 12.67
N VAL A 363 15.58 -6.75 11.86
CA VAL A 363 16.33 -7.04 10.64
C VAL A 363 17.73 -6.47 10.80
N LEU A 364 18.71 -7.34 10.99
CA LEU A 364 20.07 -6.90 11.24
C LEU A 364 20.62 -6.11 10.07
N TYR A 365 21.22 -4.95 10.33
CA TYR A 365 21.77 -4.08 9.29
C TYR A 365 22.80 -4.77 8.38
N VAL A 366 23.37 -5.89 8.81
CA VAL A 366 24.30 -6.69 8.02
C VAL A 366 23.63 -7.28 6.77
N GLU A 367 22.34 -7.59 6.83
CA GLU A 367 21.59 -8.14 5.68
C GLU A 367 21.58 -7.18 4.50
N PRO A 368 21.01 -5.94 4.63
CA PRO A 368 21.04 -4.98 3.55
C PRO A 368 22.46 -4.58 3.12
N MET A 369 23.43 -4.57 4.02
CA MET A 369 24.82 -4.26 3.66
C MET A 369 25.48 -5.37 2.83
N LYS A 370 25.21 -6.64 3.11
CA LYS A 370 25.62 -7.77 2.28
C LYS A 370 24.99 -7.68 0.88
N TRP A 371 23.71 -7.38 0.85
CA TRP A 371 22.97 -7.24 -0.41
C TRP A 371 23.51 -6.07 -1.24
N LEU A 372 23.70 -4.89 -0.65
CA LEU A 372 24.35 -3.73 -1.27
C LEU A 372 25.68 -4.09 -1.91
N ALA A 373 26.57 -4.73 -1.13
CA ALA A 373 27.90 -5.11 -1.61
C ALA A 373 27.83 -6.09 -2.81
N ARG A 374 26.86 -7.02 -2.81
CA ARG A 374 26.63 -7.95 -3.91
C ARG A 374 26.15 -7.24 -5.17
N LEU A 375 25.15 -6.34 -5.04
CA LEU A 375 24.62 -5.54 -6.14
C LEU A 375 25.69 -4.65 -6.77
N GLN A 376 26.44 -3.90 -5.95
CA GLN A 376 27.52 -3.04 -6.44
C GLN A 376 28.63 -3.82 -7.15
N ARG A 377 29.01 -4.99 -6.63
CA ARG A 377 29.97 -5.87 -7.29
C ARG A 377 29.49 -6.34 -8.66
N ALA A 378 28.19 -6.56 -8.81
CA ALA A 378 27.57 -6.90 -10.10
C ALA A 378 27.39 -5.69 -11.03
N GLY A 379 27.72 -4.47 -10.59
CA GLY A 379 27.60 -3.25 -11.39
C GLY A 379 26.21 -2.60 -11.35
N VAL A 380 25.34 -3.02 -10.43
CA VAL A 380 24.04 -2.38 -10.20
C VAL A 380 24.24 -1.02 -9.51
N ASP A 381 23.51 0.00 -9.95
CA ASP A 381 23.46 1.32 -9.27
C ASP A 381 22.69 1.18 -7.94
N ALA A 382 23.42 0.95 -6.87
CA ALA A 382 22.86 0.72 -5.54
C ALA A 382 23.57 1.59 -4.49
N VAL A 383 22.78 2.24 -3.63
CA VAL A 383 23.24 3.08 -2.54
C VAL A 383 22.50 2.77 -1.26
N ALA A 384 23.10 3.08 -0.11
CA ALA A 384 22.46 2.93 1.18
C ALA A 384 22.66 4.16 2.06
N LYS A 385 21.62 4.47 2.85
CA LYS A 385 21.64 5.40 3.98
C LYS A 385 21.56 4.60 5.26
N ILE A 386 22.54 4.76 6.15
CA ILE A 386 22.62 4.03 7.42
C ILE A 386 22.39 5.01 8.56
N GLU A 387 21.35 4.76 9.35
CA GLU A 387 21.10 5.49 10.58
C GLU A 387 21.86 4.82 11.74
N VAL A 388 22.60 5.62 12.50
CA VAL A 388 23.49 5.08 13.54
C VAL A 388 22.89 5.08 14.94
N GLU A 389 21.84 5.87 15.18
CA GLU A 389 21.24 6.04 16.52
C GLU A 389 19.87 5.39 16.64
N ALA A 390 19.20 5.09 15.53
CA ALA A 390 17.84 4.54 15.51
C ALA A 390 17.81 3.01 15.48
N GLY A 391 16.62 2.45 15.70
CA GLY A 391 16.31 1.04 15.53
C GLY A 391 15.44 0.80 14.29
N HIS A 392 14.69 -0.32 14.29
CA HIS A 392 13.85 -0.76 13.15
C HIS A 392 12.82 0.26 12.66
N GLY A 393 12.33 1.12 13.53
CA GLY A 393 11.33 2.15 13.22
C GLY A 393 11.89 3.49 12.76
N GLY A 394 13.19 3.59 12.47
CA GLY A 394 13.84 4.86 12.10
C GLY A 394 14.05 5.81 13.28
N THR A 395 14.36 7.06 12.99
CA THR A 395 14.64 8.08 14.01
C THR A 395 13.36 8.47 14.78
N SER A 396 13.53 8.75 16.08
CA SER A 396 12.44 9.29 16.89
C SER A 396 12.33 10.81 16.74
N GLY A 397 11.09 11.29 16.73
CA GLY A 397 10.77 12.72 16.66
C GLY A 397 10.28 13.13 15.27
N ARG A 398 9.13 13.84 15.28
CA ARG A 398 8.37 14.22 14.08
C ARG A 398 9.22 14.90 13.01
N TYR A 399 10.06 15.86 13.38
CA TYR A 399 10.84 16.63 12.41
C TYR A 399 11.98 15.81 11.78
N LYS A 400 12.65 14.97 12.57
CA LYS A 400 13.67 14.05 12.05
C LYS A 400 13.07 13.02 11.10
N GLN A 401 11.92 12.47 11.43
CA GLN A 401 11.18 11.56 10.52
C GLN A 401 10.79 12.26 9.21
N TRP A 402 10.38 13.53 9.26
CA TRP A 402 10.07 14.29 8.05
C TRP A 402 11.31 14.56 7.20
N GLU A 403 12.46 14.80 7.82
CA GLU A 403 13.74 14.94 7.10
C GLU A 403 14.11 13.63 6.39
N GLU A 404 13.96 12.48 7.07
CA GLU A 404 14.21 11.15 6.48
C GLU A 404 13.29 10.89 5.29
N VAL A 405 12.00 10.97 5.50
CA VAL A 405 11.00 10.75 4.44
C VAL A 405 11.17 11.76 3.28
N SER A 406 11.57 13.00 3.57
CA SER A 406 11.82 13.98 2.52
C SER A 406 13.03 13.59 1.66
N TYR A 407 14.06 13.02 2.27
CA TYR A 407 15.24 12.51 1.56
C TYR A 407 14.89 11.31 0.67
N GLU A 408 14.11 10.36 1.22
CA GLU A 408 13.59 9.18 0.53
C GLU A 408 12.72 9.59 -0.68
N ASN A 409 11.73 10.44 -0.44
CA ASN A 409 10.89 11.00 -1.51
C ASN A 409 11.71 11.73 -2.58
N ALA A 410 12.73 12.49 -2.20
CA ALA A 410 13.58 13.20 -3.16
C ALA A 410 14.36 12.23 -4.06
N TRP A 411 14.85 11.13 -3.51
CA TRP A 411 15.50 10.09 -4.30
C TRP A 411 14.50 9.45 -5.28
N CYS A 412 13.31 9.05 -4.80
CA CYS A 412 12.26 8.47 -5.63
C CYS A 412 11.87 9.42 -6.78
N LEU A 413 11.61 10.68 -6.48
CA LEU A 413 11.26 11.70 -7.48
C LEU A 413 12.39 11.89 -8.51
N SER A 414 13.64 11.91 -8.06
CA SER A 414 14.80 11.97 -8.95
C SER A 414 14.86 10.79 -9.92
N VAL A 415 14.58 9.58 -9.44
CA VAL A 415 14.51 8.37 -10.27
C VAL A 415 13.37 8.45 -11.28
N MET A 416 12.24 9.01 -10.89
CA MET A 416 11.08 9.26 -11.75
C MET A 416 11.29 10.37 -12.78
N GLY A 417 12.42 11.11 -12.69
CA GLY A 417 12.70 12.27 -13.55
C GLY A 417 11.93 13.52 -13.16
N ILE A 418 11.50 13.63 -11.90
CA ILE A 418 10.78 14.79 -11.35
C ILE A 418 11.78 15.61 -10.52
N THR A 419 12.04 16.86 -10.93
CA THR A 419 13.09 17.73 -10.35
C THR A 419 12.54 18.96 -9.62
N SER A 420 11.24 19.17 -9.58
CA SER A 420 10.61 20.35 -8.96
C SER A 420 9.34 19.98 -8.20
#